data_6f00e15f6848ddd0bd505fc0872460a4
#
_entry.id   6f00e15f6848ddd0bd505fc0872460a4
#
_cell.length_a   1.000
_cell.length_b   1.000
_cell.length_c   1.000
_cell.angle_alpha   90.00
_cell.angle_beta   90.00
_cell.angle_gamma   90.00
#
_symmetry.space_group_name_H-M   'P 1'
#
loop_
_entity.id
_entity.type
_entity.pdbx_description
1 polymer ?
#
loop_
_entity_poly.entity_id
_entity_poly.type
_entity_poly.pdbx_seq_one_letter_code
_entity_poly.pdbx_strand_id
1 'polypeptide(L)'
;MYQQIIIVGNLGKDPEMRYTPSGTPVTSMNIATNRKYTGSDGQVVKETTWFRVSVFGKMAETCAQYLKKGSAVLVEGRLTPDKNSGGPRTYQRQDGTMGATYEVFANNVRFLGSRGEGGTSPSSAPSEEDVPVVASEDEIPF
;
A
#
# COMPACT_ATOMS: atom_id res chain seq x y z
N MET A 1 -24.76 2.66 -6.92
CA MET A 1 -24.00 2.16 -5.75
C MET A 1 -22.52 2.29 -6.06
N TYR A 2 -21.70 2.70 -5.10
CA TYR A 2 -20.30 3.03 -5.31
C TYR A 2 -19.45 2.65 -4.10
N GLN A 3 -18.24 2.14 -4.33
CA GLN A 3 -17.25 2.00 -3.27
C GLN A 3 -15.85 2.33 -3.81
N GLN A 4 -15.06 2.98 -2.99
CA GLN A 4 -13.66 3.26 -3.28
C GLN A 4 -12.84 3.13 -2.00
N ILE A 5 -11.65 2.57 -2.13
CA ILE A 5 -10.65 2.55 -1.08
C ILE A 5 -9.38 3.22 -1.59
N ILE A 6 -8.76 4.02 -0.75
CA ILE A 6 -7.46 4.64 -1.01
C ILE A 6 -6.49 4.17 0.06
N ILE A 7 -5.36 3.63 -0.37
CA ILE A 7 -4.35 3.06 0.52
C ILE A 7 -3.03 3.74 0.24
N VAL A 8 -2.38 4.24 1.27
CA VAL A 8 -1.00 4.70 1.22
C VAL A 8 -0.18 3.83 2.16
N GLY A 9 0.81 3.14 1.62
CA GLY A 9 1.60 2.20 2.41
C GLY A 9 2.85 1.75 1.69
N ASN A 10 3.50 0.76 2.27
CA ASN A 10 4.75 0.22 1.76
C ASN A 10 4.61 -1.26 1.40
N LEU A 11 5.27 -1.67 0.33
CA LEU A 11 5.33 -3.08 -0.04
C LEU A 11 6.11 -3.88 1.01
N GLY A 12 5.53 -4.97 1.47
CA GLY A 12 6.17 -5.88 2.42
C GLY A 12 7.07 -6.90 1.78
N LYS A 13 6.95 -7.10 0.47
CA LYS A 13 7.78 -7.96 -0.36
C LYS A 13 7.79 -7.45 -1.80
N ASP A 14 8.67 -8.00 -2.63
CA ASP A 14 8.69 -7.69 -4.05
C ASP A 14 7.37 -8.05 -4.71
N PRO A 15 6.88 -7.24 -5.68
CA PRO A 15 5.67 -7.58 -6.42
C PRO A 15 5.85 -8.84 -7.23
N GLU A 16 4.79 -9.63 -7.33
CA GLU A 16 4.77 -10.85 -8.13
C GLU A 16 3.88 -10.66 -9.35
N MET A 17 4.46 -10.77 -10.53
CA MET A 17 3.73 -10.69 -11.79
C MET A 17 3.49 -12.08 -12.38
N ARG A 18 2.30 -12.27 -12.90
CA ARG A 18 1.91 -13.47 -13.66
C ARG A 18 0.96 -13.06 -14.78
N TYR A 19 0.71 -13.99 -15.68
CA TYR A 19 -0.24 -13.79 -16.78
C TYR A 19 -1.48 -14.62 -16.56
N THR A 20 -2.64 -14.05 -16.87
CA THR A 20 -3.90 -14.80 -16.92
C THR A 20 -3.90 -15.75 -18.12
N PRO A 21 -4.80 -16.77 -18.17
CA PRO A 21 -4.94 -17.63 -19.36
C PRO A 21 -5.20 -16.86 -20.64
N SER A 22 -5.79 -15.66 -20.55
CA SER A 22 -6.02 -14.79 -21.71
C SER A 22 -4.80 -13.93 -22.09
N GLY A 23 -3.67 -14.05 -21.36
CA GLY A 23 -2.43 -13.31 -21.62
C GLY A 23 -2.36 -11.93 -20.99
N THR A 24 -3.29 -11.57 -20.11
CA THR A 24 -3.27 -10.29 -19.40
C THR A 24 -2.30 -10.35 -18.21
N PRO A 25 -1.36 -9.41 -18.08
CA PRO A 25 -0.48 -9.36 -16.92
C PRO A 25 -1.24 -8.96 -15.66
N VAL A 26 -0.93 -9.61 -14.54
CA VAL A 26 -1.46 -9.34 -13.21
C VAL A 26 -0.31 -9.27 -12.22
N THR A 27 -0.21 -8.19 -11.49
CA THR A 27 0.77 -8.04 -10.42
C THR A 27 0.08 -8.04 -9.07
N SER A 28 0.54 -8.90 -8.17
CA SER A 28 0.09 -8.95 -6.78
C SER A 28 1.11 -8.27 -5.88
N MET A 29 0.61 -7.41 -5.00
CA MET A 29 1.42 -6.67 -4.04
C MET A 29 0.83 -6.82 -2.65
N ASN A 30 1.69 -7.01 -1.65
CA ASN A 30 1.27 -6.94 -0.24
C ASN A 30 1.68 -5.58 0.30
N ILE A 31 0.70 -4.79 0.70
CA ILE A 31 0.91 -3.43 1.17
C ILE A 31 0.53 -3.33 2.63
N ALA A 32 1.48 -2.83 3.43
CA ALA A 32 1.28 -2.55 4.84
C ALA A 32 0.93 -1.08 5.04
N THR A 33 -0.13 -0.83 5.79
CA THR A 33 -0.50 0.50 6.28
C THR A 33 -0.33 0.52 7.78
N ASN A 34 0.39 1.51 8.29
CA ASN A 34 0.67 1.63 9.71
C ASN A 34 -0.10 2.80 10.31
N ARG A 35 -0.68 2.57 11.47
CA ARG A 35 -1.37 3.57 12.26
C ARG A 35 -0.82 3.57 13.67
N LYS A 36 -0.63 4.77 14.24
CA LYS A 36 -0.30 4.96 15.64
C LYS A 36 -1.37 5.81 16.30
N TYR A 37 -1.76 5.44 17.50
CA TYR A 37 -2.62 6.28 18.33
C TYR A 37 -2.29 6.08 19.81
N THR A 38 -2.71 7.02 20.63
CA THR A 38 -2.59 6.90 22.09
C THR A 38 -3.88 6.33 22.65
N GLY A 39 -3.77 5.19 23.33
CA GLY A 39 -4.89 4.57 24.00
C GLY A 39 -5.40 5.36 25.21
N SER A 40 -6.55 4.98 25.74
CA SER A 40 -7.15 5.61 26.91
C SER A 40 -6.30 5.48 28.18
N ASP A 41 -5.38 4.52 28.21
CA ASP A 41 -4.41 4.30 29.28
C ASP A 41 -3.11 5.14 29.12
N GLY A 42 -3.05 6.01 28.10
CA GLY A 42 -1.88 6.83 27.80
C GLY A 42 -0.76 6.14 27.06
N GLN A 43 -0.91 4.86 26.72
CA GLN A 43 0.09 4.10 25.94
C GLN A 43 -0.09 4.27 24.45
N VAL A 44 1.03 4.26 23.72
CA VAL A 44 1.03 4.32 22.25
C VAL A 44 0.72 2.92 21.70
N VAL A 45 -0.32 2.84 20.89
CA VAL A 45 -0.73 1.63 20.18
C VAL A 45 -0.34 1.75 18.71
N LYS A 46 0.31 0.71 18.19
CA LYS A 46 0.66 0.59 16.77
C LYS A 46 -0.18 -0.50 16.13
N GLU A 47 -0.81 -0.17 15.01
CA GLU A 47 -1.58 -1.12 14.22
C GLU A 47 -1.01 -1.19 12.81
N THR A 48 -0.95 -2.40 12.28
CA THR A 48 -0.58 -2.63 10.88
C THR A 48 -1.70 -3.39 10.19
N THR A 49 -2.21 -2.83 9.12
CA THR A 49 -3.18 -3.50 8.25
C THR A 49 -2.50 -3.89 6.96
N TRP A 50 -2.67 -5.16 6.58
CA TRP A 50 -2.13 -5.71 5.34
C TRP A 50 -3.21 -5.83 4.30
N PHE A 51 -2.92 -5.32 3.11
CA PHE A 51 -3.78 -5.43 1.93
C PHE A 51 -3.07 -6.21 0.84
N ARG A 52 -3.78 -7.15 0.25
CA ARG A 52 -3.34 -7.83 -0.97
C ARG A 52 -3.95 -7.11 -2.15
N VAL A 53 -3.11 -6.44 -2.92
CA VAL A 53 -3.53 -5.59 -4.04
C VAL A 53 -3.22 -6.30 -5.35
N SER A 54 -4.22 -6.37 -6.22
CA SER A 54 -4.08 -6.90 -7.57
C SER A 54 -4.19 -5.77 -8.58
N VAL A 55 -3.24 -5.73 -9.50
CA VAL A 55 -3.16 -4.73 -10.58
C VAL A 55 -3.14 -5.46 -11.90
N PHE A 56 -3.92 -5.01 -12.85
CA PHE A 56 -4.06 -5.66 -14.16
C PHE A 56 -3.56 -4.77 -15.29
N GLY A 57 -3.13 -5.41 -16.38
CA GLY A 57 -2.76 -4.75 -17.61
C GLY A 57 -1.41 -4.06 -17.57
N LYS A 58 -1.27 -2.98 -18.31
CA LYS A 58 0.00 -2.26 -18.44
C LYS A 58 0.53 -1.73 -17.10
N MET A 59 -0.35 -1.33 -16.21
CA MET A 59 0.03 -0.89 -14.88
C MET A 59 0.63 -2.01 -14.05
N ALA A 60 0.21 -3.26 -14.26
CA ALA A 60 0.81 -4.43 -13.64
C ALA A 60 2.27 -4.60 -14.04
N GLU A 61 2.58 -4.43 -15.30
CA GLU A 61 3.95 -4.47 -15.82
C GLU A 61 4.80 -3.35 -15.20
N THR A 62 4.27 -2.14 -15.14
CA THR A 62 4.96 -0.99 -14.54
C THR A 62 5.24 -1.22 -13.05
N CYS A 63 4.27 -1.72 -12.30
CA CYS A 63 4.46 -2.04 -10.88
C CYS A 63 5.53 -3.12 -10.68
N ALA A 64 5.50 -4.17 -11.48
CA ALA A 64 6.49 -5.25 -11.39
C ALA A 64 7.90 -4.78 -11.73
N GLN A 65 8.03 -3.84 -12.65
CA GLN A 65 9.31 -3.35 -13.12
C GLN A 65 9.97 -2.36 -12.14
N TYR A 66 9.20 -1.46 -11.54
CA TYR A 66 9.72 -0.34 -10.76
C TYR A 66 9.58 -0.47 -9.25
N LEU A 67 8.69 -1.33 -8.77
CA LEU A 67 8.46 -1.51 -7.34
C LEU A 67 9.26 -2.68 -6.79
N LYS A 68 9.62 -2.55 -5.52
CA LYS A 68 10.31 -3.59 -4.75
C LYS A 68 9.88 -3.53 -3.30
N LYS A 69 10.29 -4.50 -2.50
CA LYS A 69 10.08 -4.48 -1.05
C LYS A 69 10.49 -3.13 -0.46
N GLY A 70 9.63 -2.53 0.33
CA GLY A 70 9.84 -1.24 0.97
C GLY A 70 9.38 -0.03 0.17
N SER A 71 9.06 -0.18 -1.12
CA SER A 71 8.55 0.93 -1.93
C SER A 71 7.25 1.49 -1.37
N ALA A 72 7.13 2.80 -1.35
CA ALA A 72 5.91 3.50 -0.95
C ALA A 72 4.99 3.72 -2.15
N VAL A 73 3.72 3.43 -1.98
CA VAL A 73 2.72 3.56 -3.04
C VAL A 73 1.41 4.12 -2.50
N LEU A 74 0.68 4.81 -3.38
CA LEU A 74 -0.73 5.13 -3.20
C LEU A 74 -1.53 4.27 -4.17
N VAL A 75 -2.51 3.56 -3.66
CA VAL A 75 -3.41 2.70 -4.44
C VAL A 75 -4.82 3.22 -4.30
N GLU A 76 -5.48 3.41 -5.43
CA GLU A 76 -6.91 3.68 -5.50
C GLU A 76 -7.60 2.46 -6.12
N GLY A 77 -8.65 1.99 -5.48
CA GLY A 77 -9.34 0.83 -5.97
C GLY A 77 -10.61 0.52 -5.22
N ARG A 78 -10.98 -0.74 -5.24
CA ARG A 78 -12.15 -1.26 -4.53
C ARG A 78 -11.79 -2.55 -3.81
N LEU A 79 -12.50 -2.84 -2.74
CA LEU A 79 -12.38 -4.13 -2.08
C LEU A 79 -12.91 -5.24 -2.99
N THR A 80 -12.20 -6.36 -3.02
CA THR A 80 -12.63 -7.56 -3.70
C THR A 80 -13.15 -8.54 -2.66
N PRO A 81 -14.47 -8.75 -2.55
CA PRO A 81 -15.01 -9.65 -1.57
C PRO A 81 -14.81 -11.10 -1.98
N ASP A 82 -14.84 -12.00 -1.02
CA ASP A 82 -15.06 -13.40 -1.26
C ASP A 82 -16.44 -13.61 -1.90
N LYS A 83 -16.49 -14.37 -2.97
CA LYS A 83 -17.71 -14.53 -3.78
C LYS A 83 -18.85 -15.19 -3.03
N ASN A 84 -18.53 -16.02 -2.02
CA ASN A 84 -19.54 -16.78 -1.28
C ASN A 84 -20.05 -16.02 -0.07
N SER A 85 -19.15 -15.33 0.67
CA SER A 85 -19.50 -14.69 1.93
C SER A 85 -19.77 -13.19 1.80
N GLY A 86 -19.25 -12.54 0.76
CA GLY A 86 -19.27 -11.07 0.63
C GLY A 86 -18.30 -10.35 1.57
N GLY A 87 -17.61 -11.08 2.41
CA GLY A 87 -16.61 -10.58 3.35
C GLY A 87 -15.18 -10.71 2.84
N PRO A 88 -14.19 -10.54 3.72
CA PRO A 88 -12.80 -10.77 3.36
C PRO A 88 -12.56 -12.23 3.01
N ARG A 89 -11.62 -12.47 2.10
CA ARG A 89 -11.28 -13.83 1.71
C ARG A 89 -10.60 -14.56 2.88
N THR A 90 -11.11 -15.73 3.22
CA THR A 90 -10.55 -16.58 4.27
C THR A 90 -9.70 -17.68 3.68
N TYR A 91 -8.69 -18.11 4.41
CA TYR A 91 -7.81 -19.22 4.05
C TYR A 91 -7.37 -19.98 5.29
N GLN A 92 -7.01 -21.23 5.12
CA GLN A 92 -6.46 -22.06 6.19
C GLN A 92 -4.93 -21.95 6.18
N ARG A 93 -4.37 -21.61 7.35
CA ARG A 93 -2.91 -21.61 7.53
C ARG A 93 -2.39 -23.02 7.69
N GLN A 94 -1.07 -23.18 7.55
CA GLN A 94 -0.42 -24.49 7.70
C GLN A 94 -0.59 -25.11 9.09
N ASP A 95 -0.77 -24.30 10.12
CA ASP A 95 -1.03 -24.73 11.49
C ASP A 95 -2.49 -25.10 11.76
N GLY A 96 -3.35 -25.06 10.76
CA GLY A 96 -4.79 -25.35 10.85
C GLY A 96 -5.67 -24.18 11.26
N THR A 97 -5.11 -23.04 11.63
CA THR A 97 -5.89 -21.84 11.97
C THR A 97 -6.41 -21.12 10.72
N MET A 98 -7.52 -20.40 10.86
CA MET A 98 -8.09 -19.62 9.79
C MET A 98 -7.49 -18.21 9.76
N GLY A 99 -7.17 -17.74 8.56
CA GLY A 99 -6.78 -16.36 8.31
C GLY A 99 -7.75 -15.67 7.38
N ALA A 100 -7.70 -14.34 7.35
CA ALA A 100 -8.50 -13.53 6.44
C ALA A 100 -7.60 -12.49 5.77
N THR A 101 -7.92 -12.16 4.53
CA THR A 101 -7.16 -11.20 3.71
C THR A 101 -8.08 -10.14 3.16
N TYR A 102 -7.69 -8.88 3.32
CA TYR A 102 -8.32 -7.77 2.62
C TYR A 102 -7.73 -7.70 1.22
N GLU A 103 -8.55 -8.04 0.22
CA GLU A 103 -8.16 -7.99 -1.18
C GLU A 103 -8.68 -6.72 -1.84
N VAL A 104 -7.83 -6.08 -2.62
CA VAL A 104 -8.13 -4.83 -3.31
C VAL A 104 -7.82 -5.00 -4.79
N PHE A 105 -8.78 -4.63 -5.62
CA PHE A 105 -8.59 -4.46 -7.05
C PHE A 105 -8.19 -3.01 -7.30
N ALA A 106 -6.96 -2.79 -7.78
CA ALA A 106 -6.46 -1.45 -8.02
C ALA A 106 -6.94 -0.91 -9.36
N ASN A 107 -7.52 0.28 -9.34
CA ASN A 107 -7.82 1.05 -10.53
C ASN A 107 -6.65 1.95 -10.92
N ASN A 108 -5.89 2.40 -9.93
CA ASN A 108 -4.74 3.27 -10.14
C ASN A 108 -3.69 3.04 -9.06
N VAL A 109 -2.42 3.11 -9.43
CA VAL A 109 -1.28 3.03 -8.51
C VAL A 109 -0.35 4.20 -8.79
N ARG A 110 -0.01 4.95 -7.74
CA ARG A 110 0.96 6.05 -7.82
C ARG A 110 2.18 5.71 -7.00
N PHE A 111 3.35 5.92 -7.57
CA PHE A 111 4.61 5.67 -6.90
C PHE A 111 5.01 6.91 -6.09
N LEU A 112 5.23 6.71 -4.79
CA LEU A 112 5.56 7.79 -3.86
C LEU A 112 7.06 7.87 -3.56
N GLY A 113 7.86 7.02 -4.19
CA GLY A 113 9.28 6.90 -3.92
C GLY A 113 9.60 5.88 -2.83
N SER A 114 10.86 5.47 -2.73
CA SER A 114 11.32 4.57 -1.69
C SER A 114 12.02 5.35 -0.58
N ARG A 115 11.57 5.14 0.65
CA ARG A 115 12.31 5.57 1.82
C ARG A 115 13.50 4.63 1.99
N GLY A 116 14.73 5.16 1.90
CA GLY A 116 15.90 4.43 2.36
C GLY A 116 16.90 3.97 1.33
N GLU A 117 16.71 4.18 0.04
CA GLU A 117 17.83 4.20 -0.86
C GLU A 117 18.34 5.63 -0.94
N GLY A 118 19.36 5.93 -0.12
CA GLY A 118 20.19 7.09 -0.27
C GLY A 118 20.97 7.03 -1.57
N GLY A 119 20.29 6.77 -2.67
CA GLY A 119 20.79 7.03 -3.99
C GLY A 119 20.85 8.53 -4.12
N THR A 120 22.04 9.06 -4.17
CA THR A 120 22.38 10.36 -4.72
C THR A 120 21.19 11.31 -4.80
N SER A 121 20.97 12.03 -3.72
CA SER A 121 20.27 13.29 -3.83
C SER A 121 20.91 14.07 -4.94
N PRO A 122 20.19 14.49 -5.98
CA PRO A 122 20.71 15.52 -6.82
C PRO A 122 21.04 16.69 -5.91
N SER A 123 22.26 17.13 -5.96
CA SER A 123 22.76 18.26 -5.20
C SER A 123 22.16 19.56 -5.72
N SER A 124 20.91 19.74 -5.47
CA SER A 124 20.24 21.00 -5.51
C SER A 124 19.37 21.08 -4.26
N ALA A 125 20.07 21.17 -3.14
CA ALA A 125 19.43 21.73 -1.98
C ALA A 125 18.97 23.12 -2.39
N PRO A 126 17.67 23.45 -2.30
CA PRO A 126 17.27 24.84 -2.37
C PRO A 126 18.02 25.56 -1.28
N SER A 127 18.67 26.65 -1.65
CA SER A 127 19.30 27.54 -0.72
C SER A 127 18.29 27.89 0.39
N GLU A 128 18.78 27.92 1.61
CA GLU A 128 17.99 28.08 2.84
C GLU A 128 17.18 29.39 2.95
N GLU A 129 17.01 30.14 1.87
CA GLU A 129 16.37 31.45 1.89
C GLU A 129 14.90 31.44 1.44
N ASP A 130 14.33 30.32 0.98
CA ASP A 130 12.96 30.30 0.46
C ASP A 130 12.08 29.21 1.06
N VAL A 131 12.33 28.82 2.29
CA VAL A 131 11.34 28.02 3.01
C VAL A 131 10.54 29.02 3.87
N PRO A 132 9.29 29.32 3.49
CA PRO A 132 8.43 29.96 4.47
C PRO A 132 8.35 28.99 5.65
N VAL A 133 8.83 29.42 6.77
CA VAL A 133 8.56 28.75 8.05
C VAL A 133 7.06 28.88 8.26
N VAL A 134 6.34 27.97 7.67
CA VAL A 134 4.99 27.71 8.13
C VAL A 134 5.21 26.97 9.43
N ALA A 135 5.10 27.70 10.51
CA ALA A 135 4.92 27.08 11.81
C ALA A 135 3.67 26.22 11.68
N SER A 136 3.86 24.94 11.41
CA SER A 136 2.79 23.98 11.42
C SER A 136 2.52 23.64 12.86
N GLU A 137 1.78 24.50 13.53
CA GLU A 137 1.17 24.17 14.82
C GLU A 137 -0.18 23.48 14.65
N ASP A 138 -0.54 23.15 13.44
CA ASP A 138 -1.71 22.31 13.18
C ASP A 138 -1.26 20.93 12.74
N GLU A 139 -0.74 20.16 13.69
CA GLU A 139 -0.83 18.73 13.59
C GLU A 139 -2.32 18.36 13.55
N ILE A 140 -2.82 18.11 12.36
CA ILE A 140 -4.12 17.52 12.22
C ILE A 140 -3.98 16.09 12.69
N PRO A 141 -4.56 15.68 13.82
CA PRO A 141 -4.48 14.30 14.27
C PRO A 141 -5.41 13.46 13.39
N PHE A 142 -4.83 12.70 12.54
CA PHE A 142 -5.54 11.62 11.88
C PHE A 142 -5.30 10.31 12.61
#